data_5fa5ef20ec8a09055626aa506dcf2190
#
_entry.id   5fa5ef20ec8a09055626aa506dcf2190
#
_cell.length_a   1.000
_cell.length_b   1.000
_cell.length_c   1.000
_cell.angle_alpha   90.00
_cell.angle_beta   90.00
_cell.angle_gamma   90.00
#
_symmetry.space_group_name_H-M   'P 1'
#
loop_
_entity.id
_entity.type
_entity.pdbx_description
1 polymer ?
#
loop_
_entity_poly.entity_id
_entity_poly.type
_entity_poly.pdbx_seq_one_letter_code
_entity_poly.pdbx_strand_id
1 'polypeptide(L)'
;GNMGRGMAETLLRNGYKVMGYDLSEAARSQAEKIGVIVAPLAQLLKESKVVVLSLPKAEHVEALVLGANGISELGHDGLIIVDTTTSTAETSRKVYAELKTKGMTFIDAPVSGGPSGAKSGTMTMVVGATEEDFTKIQPFLADLSAVQVNVGECGAGNVVKICSNL
;
A
#
# COMPACT_ATOMS: atom_id res chain seq x y z
N GLY A 1 2.72 -4.78 10.78
CA GLY A 1 3.50 -6.05 10.79
C GLY A 1 4.91 -5.89 10.23
N ASN A 2 5.61 -7.00 10.01
CA ASN A 2 7.04 -6.99 9.62
C ASN A 2 7.28 -6.34 8.24
N MET A 3 6.42 -6.62 7.27
CA MET A 3 6.53 -6.03 5.94
C MET A 3 6.33 -4.52 5.98
N GLY A 4 5.26 -4.07 6.63
CA GLY A 4 4.96 -2.63 6.76
C GLY A 4 6.05 -1.89 7.50
N ARG A 5 6.59 -2.46 8.57
CA ARG A 5 7.70 -1.87 9.31
C ARG A 5 8.95 -1.75 8.44
N GLY A 6 9.29 -2.78 7.67
CA GLY A 6 10.43 -2.73 6.75
C GLY A 6 10.27 -1.65 5.69
N MET A 7 9.08 -1.53 5.10
CA MET A 7 8.79 -0.45 4.16
C MET A 7 8.88 0.92 4.80
N ALA A 8 8.38 1.07 6.04
CA ALA A 8 8.49 2.31 6.79
C ALA A 8 9.95 2.70 7.04
N GLU A 9 10.80 1.74 7.42
CA GLU A 9 12.25 1.99 7.59
C GLU A 9 12.89 2.51 6.30
N THR A 10 12.55 1.92 5.16
CA THR A 10 13.06 2.34 3.85
C THR A 10 12.61 3.76 3.51
N LEU A 11 11.34 4.08 3.72
CA LEU A 11 10.80 5.42 3.46
C LEU A 11 11.43 6.47 4.38
N LEU A 12 11.57 6.17 5.67
CA LEU A 12 12.24 7.06 6.62
C LEU A 12 13.68 7.34 6.21
N ARG A 13 14.41 6.31 5.78
CA ARG A 13 15.80 6.43 5.31
C ARG A 13 15.90 7.32 4.06
N ASN A 14 14.86 7.32 3.23
CA ASN A 14 14.76 8.16 2.03
C ASN A 14 14.17 9.56 2.31
N GLY A 15 14.01 9.93 3.57
CA GLY A 15 13.61 11.28 3.95
C GLY A 15 12.10 11.54 4.04
N TYR A 16 11.27 10.50 3.92
CA TYR A 16 9.83 10.65 4.08
C TYR A 16 9.43 10.79 5.55
N LYS A 17 8.42 11.61 5.80
CA LYS A 17 7.67 11.56 7.06
C LYS A 17 6.68 10.41 6.95
N VAL A 18 6.73 9.46 7.88
CA VAL A 18 5.90 8.26 7.84
C VAL A 18 4.96 8.23 9.04
N MET A 19 3.68 8.15 8.76
CA MET A 19 2.64 7.88 9.75
C MET A 19 2.23 6.41 9.64
N GLY A 20 1.86 5.80 10.76
CA GLY A 20 1.51 4.39 10.80
C GLY A 20 0.23 4.10 11.57
N TYR A 21 -0.46 3.06 11.15
CA TYR A 21 -1.63 2.50 11.80
C TYR A 21 -1.55 0.98 11.74
N ASP A 22 -1.82 0.33 12.86
CA ASP A 22 -1.88 -1.12 12.97
C ASP A 22 -2.83 -1.47 14.12
N LEU A 23 -3.58 -2.55 13.98
CA LEU A 23 -4.46 -3.03 15.06
C LEU A 23 -3.66 -3.59 16.24
N SER A 24 -2.45 -4.11 16.00
CA SER A 24 -1.57 -4.67 17.01
C SER A 24 -0.83 -3.57 17.77
N GLU A 25 -1.02 -3.52 19.08
CA GLU A 25 -0.28 -2.60 19.95
C GLU A 25 1.23 -2.84 19.88
N ALA A 26 1.66 -4.11 19.84
CA ALA A 26 3.07 -4.47 19.72
C ALA A 26 3.66 -3.93 18.40
N ALA A 27 2.93 -4.04 17.29
CA ALA A 27 3.35 -3.51 16.00
C ALA A 27 3.46 -1.98 16.04
N ARG A 28 2.50 -1.29 16.65
CA ARG A 28 2.56 0.17 16.83
C ARG A 28 3.77 0.59 17.64
N SER A 29 4.03 -0.07 18.78
CA SER A 29 5.20 0.24 19.62
C SER A 29 6.52 0.04 18.87
N GLN A 30 6.65 -1.01 18.07
CA GLN A 30 7.84 -1.24 17.28
C GLN A 30 8.02 -0.19 16.17
N ALA A 31 6.91 0.25 15.57
CA ALA A 31 6.95 1.31 14.56
C ALA A 31 7.42 2.65 15.16
N GLU A 32 6.94 3.00 16.35
CA GLU A 32 7.37 4.22 17.04
C GLU A 32 8.88 4.22 17.32
N LYS A 33 9.45 3.08 17.68
CA LYS A 33 10.89 2.94 17.97
C LYS A 33 11.78 3.26 16.77
N ILE A 34 11.28 3.10 15.55
CA ILE A 34 12.03 3.39 14.33
C ILE A 34 11.72 4.79 13.75
N GLY A 35 10.85 5.57 14.40
CA GLY A 35 10.54 6.92 13.98
C GLY A 35 9.22 7.12 13.26
N VAL A 36 8.37 6.09 13.19
CA VAL A 36 7.01 6.21 12.63
C VAL A 36 6.12 6.96 13.62
N ILE A 37 5.33 7.89 13.11
CA ILE A 37 4.31 8.60 13.89
C ILE A 37 3.04 7.76 13.88
N VAL A 38 2.76 7.07 14.98
CA VAL A 38 1.54 6.28 15.10
C VAL A 38 0.36 7.21 15.34
N ALA A 39 -0.71 7.03 14.59
CA ALA A 39 -1.89 7.88 14.64
C ALA A 39 -3.16 7.07 14.35
N PRO A 40 -4.34 7.58 14.80
CA PRO A 40 -5.61 7.02 14.37
C PRO A 40 -5.76 7.08 12.85
N LEU A 41 -6.50 6.13 12.27
CA LEU A 41 -6.68 6.04 10.83
C LEU A 41 -7.18 7.36 10.20
N ALA A 42 -8.16 8.00 10.83
CA ALA A 42 -8.72 9.26 10.32
C ALA A 42 -7.66 10.36 10.17
N GLN A 43 -6.79 10.50 11.16
CA GLN A 43 -5.71 11.48 11.13
C GLN A 43 -4.67 11.12 10.07
N LEU A 44 -4.27 9.86 10.01
CA LEU A 44 -3.31 9.36 9.01
C LEU A 44 -3.81 9.65 7.60
N LEU A 45 -5.07 9.35 7.31
CA LEU A 45 -5.66 9.59 5.99
C LEU A 45 -5.74 11.07 5.66
N LYS A 46 -6.07 11.91 6.62
CA LYS A 46 -6.16 13.36 6.44
C LYS A 46 -4.82 13.99 6.08
N GLU A 47 -3.74 13.54 6.70
CA GLU A 47 -2.40 14.12 6.56
C GLU A 47 -1.56 13.46 5.47
N SER A 48 -2.01 12.35 4.88
CA SER A 48 -1.24 11.59 3.90
C SER A 48 -1.66 11.93 2.47
N LYS A 49 -0.68 11.89 1.55
CA LYS A 49 -0.91 11.95 0.10
C LYS A 49 -0.90 10.56 -0.51
N VAL A 50 -0.11 9.66 0.05
CA VAL A 50 0.02 8.27 -0.35
C VAL A 50 -0.12 7.38 0.88
N VAL A 51 -0.93 6.35 0.78
CA VAL A 51 -1.10 5.33 1.81
C VAL A 51 -0.66 3.99 1.25
N VAL A 52 0.23 3.31 1.96
CA VAL A 52 0.67 1.97 1.60
C VAL A 52 -0.02 0.96 2.51
N LEU A 53 -0.68 -0.03 1.92
CA LEU A 53 -1.29 -1.13 2.65
C LEU A 53 -0.39 -2.37 2.60
N SER A 54 -0.26 -3.05 3.73
CA SER A 54 0.40 -4.34 3.84
C SER A 54 -0.38 -5.18 4.86
N LEU A 55 -1.32 -5.95 4.36
CA LEU A 55 -2.32 -6.67 5.14
C LEU A 55 -2.22 -8.19 4.88
N PRO A 56 -2.77 -9.04 5.77
CA PRO A 56 -2.63 -10.48 5.61
C PRO A 56 -3.37 -11.06 4.41
N LYS A 57 -4.56 -10.54 4.08
CA LYS A 57 -5.45 -11.12 3.05
C LYS A 57 -6.32 -10.08 2.37
N ALA A 58 -6.89 -10.46 1.22
CA ALA A 58 -7.85 -9.65 0.45
C ALA A 58 -9.03 -9.15 1.30
N GLU A 59 -9.59 -10.00 2.15
CA GLU A 59 -10.71 -9.63 3.01
C GLU A 59 -10.37 -8.51 4.01
N HIS A 60 -9.12 -8.43 4.46
CA HIS A 60 -8.66 -7.33 5.30
C HIS A 60 -8.54 -6.01 4.53
N VAL A 61 -8.12 -6.09 3.27
CA VAL A 61 -8.09 -4.92 2.37
C VAL A 61 -9.50 -4.39 2.17
N GLU A 62 -10.43 -5.26 1.83
CA GLU A 62 -11.82 -4.90 1.61
C GLU A 62 -12.46 -4.29 2.87
N ALA A 63 -12.23 -4.88 4.03
CA ALA A 63 -12.75 -4.38 5.30
C ALA A 63 -12.17 -3.00 5.65
N LEU A 64 -10.86 -2.79 5.48
CA LEU A 64 -10.23 -1.52 5.79
C LEU A 64 -10.67 -0.41 4.81
N VAL A 65 -10.82 -0.73 3.55
CA VAL A 65 -11.15 0.26 2.52
C VAL A 65 -12.64 0.54 2.45
N LEU A 66 -13.46 -0.49 2.40
CA LEU A 66 -14.91 -0.39 2.16
C LEU A 66 -15.77 -0.49 3.42
N GLY A 67 -15.20 -0.96 4.54
CA GLY A 67 -15.92 -1.09 5.80
C GLY A 67 -16.28 0.25 6.42
N ALA A 68 -17.11 0.20 7.48
CA ALA A 68 -17.49 1.39 8.24
C ALA A 68 -16.26 2.10 8.81
N ASN A 69 -16.20 3.42 8.69
CA ASN A 69 -15.06 4.26 9.08
C ASN A 69 -13.75 3.85 8.40
N GLY A 70 -13.85 3.26 7.20
CA GLY A 70 -12.72 2.87 6.39
C GLY A 70 -12.23 3.98 5.47
N ILE A 71 -11.31 3.63 4.60
CA ILE A 71 -10.64 4.60 3.71
C ILE A 71 -11.64 5.28 2.77
N SER A 72 -12.66 4.55 2.27
CA SER A 72 -13.63 5.14 1.34
C SER A 72 -14.46 6.25 2.00
N GLU A 73 -14.69 6.16 3.31
CA GLU A 73 -15.42 7.20 4.05
C GLU A 73 -14.51 8.33 4.55
N LEU A 74 -13.32 8.00 5.01
CA LEU A 74 -12.42 8.93 5.71
C LEU A 74 -11.33 9.53 4.82
N GLY A 75 -11.10 8.97 3.64
CA GLY A 75 -10.10 9.47 2.71
C GLY A 75 -10.54 10.78 2.04
N HIS A 76 -9.64 11.39 1.29
CA HIS A 76 -9.88 12.67 0.62
C HIS A 76 -9.60 12.56 -0.88
N ASP A 77 -10.16 13.50 -1.63
CA ASP A 77 -9.88 13.64 -3.06
C ASP A 77 -8.37 13.79 -3.30
N GLY A 78 -7.85 13.03 -4.25
CA GLY A 78 -6.43 13.01 -4.60
C GLY A 78 -5.58 12.03 -3.80
N LEU A 79 -6.13 11.34 -2.79
CA LEU A 79 -5.39 10.32 -2.05
C LEU A 79 -5.07 9.13 -2.96
N ILE A 80 -3.83 8.64 -2.89
CA ILE A 80 -3.38 7.46 -3.63
C ILE A 80 -3.13 6.33 -2.63
N ILE A 81 -3.76 5.19 -2.87
CA ILE A 81 -3.59 3.98 -2.07
C ILE A 81 -2.79 2.96 -2.88
N VAL A 82 -1.64 2.55 -2.36
CA VAL A 82 -0.78 1.50 -2.92
C VAL A 82 -0.94 0.26 -2.05
N ASP A 83 -1.58 -0.76 -2.60
CA ASP A 83 -1.82 -2.01 -1.87
C ASP A 83 -0.75 -3.05 -2.22
N THR A 84 0.13 -3.32 -1.27
CA THR A 84 1.19 -4.33 -1.41
C THR A 84 0.76 -5.72 -0.94
N THR A 85 -0.47 -5.86 -0.48
CA THR A 85 -1.03 -7.12 -0.03
C THR A 85 -1.13 -8.12 -1.18
N THR A 86 -0.79 -9.38 -0.95
CA THR A 86 -1.14 -10.46 -1.85
C THR A 86 -2.65 -10.71 -1.73
N SER A 87 -3.40 -10.25 -2.71
CA SER A 87 -4.84 -10.19 -2.73
C SER A 87 -5.39 -10.85 -3.99
N THR A 88 -6.62 -10.53 -4.37
CA THR A 88 -7.24 -11.01 -5.60
C THR A 88 -7.52 -9.85 -6.54
N ALA A 89 -7.53 -10.12 -7.84
CA ALA A 89 -7.90 -9.12 -8.84
C ALA A 89 -9.34 -8.63 -8.63
N GLU A 90 -10.24 -9.52 -8.21
CA GLU A 90 -11.64 -9.18 -7.91
C GLU A 90 -11.74 -8.13 -6.82
N THR A 91 -11.06 -8.35 -5.67
CA THR A 91 -11.03 -7.37 -4.58
C THR A 91 -10.41 -6.06 -5.03
N SER A 92 -9.27 -6.10 -5.72
CA SER A 92 -8.59 -4.89 -6.20
C SER A 92 -9.47 -4.05 -7.12
N ARG A 93 -10.16 -4.69 -8.05
CA ARG A 93 -11.07 -4.00 -8.99
C ARG A 93 -12.29 -3.40 -8.29
N LYS A 94 -12.85 -4.13 -7.33
CA LYS A 94 -13.98 -3.65 -6.53
C LYS A 94 -13.60 -2.41 -5.72
N VAL A 95 -12.48 -2.45 -5.04
CA VAL A 95 -11.95 -1.33 -4.25
C VAL A 95 -11.60 -0.13 -5.15
N TYR A 96 -10.94 -0.39 -6.26
CA TYR A 96 -10.60 0.64 -7.26
C TYR A 96 -11.84 1.40 -7.73
N ALA A 97 -12.90 0.67 -8.12
CA ALA A 97 -14.12 1.27 -8.63
C ALA A 97 -14.79 2.19 -7.59
N GLU A 98 -14.85 1.75 -6.35
CA GLU A 98 -15.46 2.53 -5.27
C GLU A 98 -14.64 3.79 -4.94
N LEU A 99 -13.33 3.65 -4.80
CA LEU A 99 -12.46 4.78 -4.49
C LEU A 99 -12.41 5.82 -5.62
N LYS A 100 -12.49 5.37 -6.85
CA LYS A 100 -12.53 6.25 -8.03
C LYS A 100 -13.73 7.20 -7.98
N THR A 101 -14.88 6.74 -7.52
CA THR A 101 -16.08 7.60 -7.38
C THR A 101 -15.88 8.73 -6.38
N LYS A 102 -14.88 8.63 -5.52
CA LYS A 102 -14.55 9.61 -4.48
C LYS A 102 -13.26 10.38 -4.75
N GLY A 103 -12.75 10.29 -5.97
CA GLY A 103 -11.53 11.01 -6.38
C GLY A 103 -10.25 10.42 -5.84
N MET A 104 -10.28 9.20 -5.33
CA MET A 104 -9.10 8.48 -4.84
C MET A 104 -8.62 7.45 -5.87
N THR A 105 -7.32 7.20 -5.89
CA THR A 105 -6.69 6.20 -6.76
C THR A 105 -6.27 4.98 -5.96
N PHE A 106 -6.59 3.79 -6.44
CA PHE A 106 -6.14 2.53 -5.86
C PHE A 106 -5.26 1.77 -6.86
N ILE A 107 -4.10 1.34 -6.41
CA ILE A 107 -3.11 0.61 -7.20
C ILE A 107 -2.78 -0.69 -6.47
N ASP A 108 -2.94 -1.83 -7.14
CA ASP A 108 -2.45 -3.09 -6.59
C ASP A 108 -0.97 -3.26 -6.99
N ALA A 109 -0.15 -3.50 -6.01
CA ALA A 109 1.30 -3.60 -6.18
C ALA A 109 1.89 -4.67 -5.26
N PRO A 110 1.47 -5.93 -5.41
CA PRO A 110 2.05 -7.02 -4.63
C PRO A 110 3.56 -7.09 -4.84
N VAL A 111 4.26 -7.55 -3.81
CA VAL A 111 5.72 -7.47 -3.72
C VAL A 111 6.36 -8.84 -3.57
N SER A 112 7.61 -8.95 -3.99
CA SER A 112 8.52 -10.06 -3.75
C SER A 112 9.79 -9.55 -3.07
N GLY A 113 10.39 -10.36 -2.19
CA GLY A 113 11.61 -10.00 -1.46
C GLY A 113 11.50 -10.15 0.06
N GLY A 114 10.29 -10.38 0.57
CA GLY A 114 10.03 -10.59 1.99
C GLY A 114 10.37 -9.41 2.89
N PRO A 115 10.35 -9.60 4.22
CA PRO A 115 10.67 -8.53 5.18
C PRO A 115 12.07 -7.94 4.99
N SER A 116 13.04 -8.75 4.60
CA SER A 116 14.41 -8.31 4.31
C SER A 116 14.45 -7.35 3.13
N GLY A 117 13.75 -7.68 2.04
CA GLY A 117 13.62 -6.79 0.88
C GLY A 117 12.90 -5.49 1.20
N ALA A 118 11.86 -5.56 2.01
CA ALA A 118 11.13 -4.37 2.47
C ALA A 118 12.03 -3.42 3.25
N LYS A 119 12.84 -3.95 4.17
CA LYS A 119 13.76 -3.19 5.01
C LYS A 119 14.92 -2.59 4.23
N SER A 120 15.44 -3.30 3.24
CA SER A 120 16.57 -2.85 2.42
C SER A 120 16.17 -2.01 1.21
N GLY A 121 14.88 -1.95 0.87
CA GLY A 121 14.42 -1.25 -0.32
C GLY A 121 14.72 -2.00 -1.62
N THR A 122 14.87 -3.33 -1.55
CA THR A 122 15.24 -4.17 -2.70
C THR A 122 14.11 -5.05 -3.22
N MET A 123 12.87 -4.77 -2.83
CA MET A 123 11.69 -5.49 -3.31
C MET A 123 11.51 -5.33 -4.82
N THR A 124 10.84 -6.31 -5.41
CA THR A 124 10.21 -6.16 -6.73
C THR A 124 8.71 -5.94 -6.53
N MET A 125 8.18 -4.91 -7.17
CA MET A 125 6.76 -4.58 -7.16
C MET A 125 6.15 -4.87 -8.53
N VAL A 126 5.09 -5.66 -8.56
CA VAL A 126 4.32 -5.95 -9.76
C VAL A 126 3.05 -5.12 -9.70
N VAL A 127 2.96 -4.11 -10.54
CA VAL A 127 1.98 -3.04 -10.41
C VAL A 127 0.83 -3.21 -11.39
N GLY A 128 -0.39 -3.04 -10.89
CA GLY A 128 -1.61 -2.91 -11.68
C GLY A 128 -2.13 -1.48 -11.60
N ALA A 129 -1.92 -0.71 -12.65
CA ALA A 129 -2.34 0.70 -12.74
C ALA A 129 -2.50 1.12 -14.20
N THR A 130 -3.27 2.18 -14.44
CA THR A 130 -3.22 2.85 -15.74
C THR A 130 -1.83 3.43 -15.96
N GLU A 131 -1.45 3.68 -17.22
CA GLU A 131 -0.15 4.29 -17.51
C GLU A 131 -0.01 5.66 -16.84
N GLU A 132 -1.08 6.43 -16.81
CA GLU A 132 -1.10 7.74 -16.15
C GLU A 132 -0.84 7.61 -14.66
N ASP A 133 -1.56 6.72 -13.97
CA ASP A 133 -1.38 6.50 -12.54
C ASP A 133 -0.02 5.92 -12.20
N PHE A 134 0.48 5.00 -13.03
CA PHE A 134 1.82 4.43 -12.85
C PHE A 134 2.90 5.49 -12.99
N THR A 135 2.85 6.31 -14.01
CA THR A 135 3.82 7.41 -14.22
C THR A 135 3.84 8.36 -13.02
N LYS A 136 2.68 8.65 -12.47
CA LYS A 136 2.51 9.54 -11.31
C LYS A 136 3.12 8.98 -10.04
N ILE A 137 2.95 7.67 -9.78
CA ILE A 137 3.38 7.02 -8.52
C ILE A 137 4.78 6.39 -8.62
N GLN A 138 5.30 6.17 -9.81
CA GLN A 138 6.55 5.43 -10.02
C GLN A 138 7.75 6.01 -9.25
N PRO A 139 7.96 7.35 -9.16
CA PRO A 139 9.05 7.88 -8.35
C PRO A 139 8.98 7.49 -6.88
N PHE A 140 7.77 7.45 -6.30
CA PHE A 140 7.56 6.98 -4.94
C PHE A 140 7.86 5.49 -4.80
N LEU A 141 7.37 4.67 -5.75
CA LEU A 141 7.63 3.22 -5.75
C LEU A 141 9.12 2.91 -5.89
N ALA A 142 9.87 3.73 -6.63
CA ALA A 142 11.31 3.58 -6.78
C ALA A 142 12.08 3.86 -5.48
N ASP A 143 11.55 4.70 -4.60
CA ASP A 143 12.13 4.94 -3.27
C ASP A 143 11.83 3.80 -2.29
N LEU A 144 10.92 2.92 -2.64
CA LEU A 144 10.46 1.81 -1.79
C LEU A 144 10.99 0.45 -2.25
N SER A 145 11.41 0.33 -3.50
CA SER A 145 11.74 -0.95 -4.15
C SER A 145 12.85 -0.81 -5.19
N ALA A 146 13.45 -1.93 -5.58
CA ALA A 146 14.48 -1.96 -6.62
C ALA A 146 13.89 -2.01 -8.03
N VAL A 147 12.76 -2.72 -8.20
CA VAL A 147 12.12 -2.93 -9.50
C VAL A 147 10.62 -2.68 -9.39
N GLN A 148 10.09 -1.91 -10.33
CA GLN A 148 8.65 -1.65 -10.46
C GLN A 148 8.26 -1.97 -11.90
N VAL A 149 7.32 -2.89 -12.10
CA VAL A 149 6.83 -3.27 -13.42
C VAL A 149 5.33 -3.08 -13.47
N ASN A 150 4.84 -2.22 -14.35
CA ASN A 150 3.41 -2.11 -14.61
C ASN A 150 2.98 -3.19 -15.60
N VAL A 151 2.12 -4.11 -15.16
CA VAL A 151 1.71 -5.28 -15.94
C VAL A 151 0.30 -5.18 -16.50
N GLY A 152 -0.37 -4.07 -16.29
CA GLY A 152 -1.73 -3.83 -16.77
C GLY A 152 -2.49 -2.91 -15.84
N GLU A 153 -3.79 -2.82 -16.03
CA GLU A 153 -4.67 -2.02 -15.18
C GLU A 153 -4.86 -2.66 -13.79
N CYS A 154 -5.55 -1.97 -12.91
CA CYS A 154 -5.80 -2.42 -11.54
C CYS A 154 -6.33 -3.85 -11.50
N GLY A 155 -5.74 -4.67 -10.64
CA GLY A 155 -5.97 -6.11 -10.52
C GLY A 155 -4.95 -6.97 -11.25
N ALA A 156 -4.28 -6.45 -12.29
CA ALA A 156 -3.30 -7.20 -13.06
C ALA A 156 -2.06 -7.59 -12.22
N GLY A 157 -1.65 -6.75 -11.28
CA GLY A 157 -0.54 -7.04 -10.37
C GLY A 157 -0.80 -8.30 -9.56
N ASN A 158 -1.98 -8.43 -8.98
CA ASN A 158 -2.37 -9.62 -8.20
C ASN A 158 -2.51 -10.87 -9.08
N VAL A 159 -2.99 -10.75 -10.32
CA VAL A 159 -3.01 -11.88 -11.25
C VAL A 159 -1.61 -12.41 -11.48
N VAL A 160 -0.66 -11.55 -11.82
CA VAL A 160 0.74 -11.95 -12.06
C VAL A 160 1.36 -12.54 -10.80
N LYS A 161 1.12 -11.93 -9.64
CA LYS A 161 1.66 -12.42 -8.36
C LYS A 161 1.16 -13.83 -8.04
N ILE A 162 -0.13 -14.09 -8.22
CA ILE A 162 -0.71 -15.42 -7.99
C ILE A 162 -0.09 -16.44 -8.94
N CYS A 163 0.01 -16.11 -10.24
CA CYS A 163 0.61 -16.99 -11.23
C CYS A 163 2.09 -17.28 -10.92
N SER A 164 2.85 -16.30 -10.44
CA SER A 164 4.26 -16.49 -10.11
C SER A 164 4.49 -17.31 -8.83
N ASN A 165 3.49 -17.45 -7.97
CA ASN A 165 3.57 -18.25 -6.76
C ASN A 165 3.18 -19.74 -7.00
N LEU A 166 2.67 -20.07 -8.19
CA LEU A 166 2.36 -21.45 -8.56
C LEU A 166 3.61 -22.19 -9.05
#